data_918fae90137fe85ba66552ddda89bbaf
#
_entry.id   918fae90137fe85ba66552ddda89bbaf
#
_cell.length_a   1.000
_cell.length_b   1.000
_cell.length_c   1.000
_cell.angle_alpha   90.00
_cell.angle_beta   90.00
_cell.angle_gamma   90.00
#
_symmetry.space_group_name_H-M   'P 1'
#
loop_
_entity.id
_entity.type
_entity.pdbx_description
1 polymer ?
#
loop_
_entity_poly.entity_id
_entity_poly.type
_entity_poly.pdbx_seq_one_letter_code
_entity_poly.pdbx_strand_id
1 'polypeptide(L)'
;MNYQKTTGPIKDYMKQVSNKPFFFSIPIIISILSFSLSFAQQDIIDKAIAVSGTEKLKNAKASFDFRDYQYTYKRNQGRFEYTRIGKKGDGTEIRDVYTNKGLVRYVADTLISLTEKREKAYTNSVNSVMYFAFLPLWLKDPAVIVEDQGRSVIKGKEYYKIRITFKQEGGGDDFEDVFLYWFDVKDYSMDYLAYKYFTGKGGMRFREAYNQRNVNGVVIQDYRNLQPKIKDGIDFDEIEKAFENDQLEELSLIQLKNVKIKTIPKP
;
A
#
# COMPACT_ATOMS: atom_id res chain seq x y z
N MET A 1 -29.51 41.20 69.83
CA MET A 1 -28.25 41.85 70.31
C MET A 1 -27.44 42.04 69.03
N ASN A 2 -27.53 43.19 68.39
CA ASN A 2 -26.68 44.35 68.44
C ASN A 2 -25.18 43.94 68.36
N TYR A 3 -24.38 44.36 67.46
CA TYR A 3 -23.91 45.57 66.81
C TYR A 3 -22.74 45.20 65.91
N GLN A 4 -22.16 45.84 65.00
CA GLN A 4 -22.32 47.09 64.30
C GLN A 4 -21.38 47.06 63.08
N LYS A 5 -21.67 47.87 62.14
CA LYS A 5 -20.86 48.25 60.98
C LYS A 5 -19.62 49.04 61.47
N THR A 6 -18.49 48.83 60.80
CA THR A 6 -17.52 49.91 60.58
C THR A 6 -17.02 49.84 59.10
N THR A 7 -17.23 50.95 58.47
CA THR A 7 -16.72 51.36 57.16
C THR A 7 -15.41 52.06 57.32
N GLY A 8 -14.44 51.78 56.43
CA GLY A 8 -13.21 52.60 56.32
C GLY A 8 -12.55 52.32 54.96
N PRO A 9 -11.92 53.23 54.33
CA PRO A 9 -12.07 53.54 52.92
C PRO A 9 -11.00 52.97 52.00
N ILE A 10 -11.47 52.77 50.74
CA ILE A 10 -10.68 52.43 49.56
C ILE A 10 -9.68 53.57 49.25
N LYS A 11 -8.42 53.23 49.04
CA LYS A 11 -7.49 54.08 48.29
C LYS A 11 -6.67 53.27 47.37
N ASP A 12 -6.90 53.52 46.09
CA ASP A 12 -6.05 53.47 44.91
C ASP A 12 -4.72 52.74 45.00
N TYR A 13 -4.62 51.66 44.27
CA TYR A 13 -3.38 51.24 43.62
C TYR A 13 -3.67 50.86 42.13
N MET A 14 -3.83 51.90 41.32
CA MET A 14 -3.55 51.79 39.90
C MET A 14 -2.02 51.93 39.73
N LYS A 15 -1.35 50.86 39.31
CA LYS A 15 -0.07 50.98 38.62
C LYS A 15 0.17 49.81 37.68
N GLN A 16 0.13 50.15 36.39
CA GLN A 16 0.95 49.64 35.31
C GLN A 16 1.10 48.13 35.18
N VAL A 17 0.18 47.53 34.40
CA VAL A 17 0.51 46.33 33.63
C VAL A 17 1.00 46.79 32.24
N SER A 18 2.30 46.66 32.02
CA SER A 18 2.99 46.91 30.78
C SER A 18 2.44 45.99 29.69
N ASN A 19 1.81 46.58 28.68
CA ASN A 19 1.46 45.93 27.41
C ASN A 19 2.76 45.56 26.68
N LYS A 20 3.18 44.29 26.77
CA LYS A 20 4.08 43.68 25.78
C LYS A 20 3.24 42.79 24.87
N PRO A 21 3.26 42.98 23.54
CA PRO A 21 2.61 42.08 22.64
C PRO A 21 3.35 40.74 22.63
N PHE A 22 2.68 39.72 23.12
CA PHE A 22 3.15 38.33 22.95
C PHE A 22 2.86 37.92 21.51
N PHE A 23 3.88 38.05 20.63
CA PHE A 23 3.80 37.55 19.30
C PHE A 23 3.82 36.01 19.36
N PHE A 24 2.66 35.37 19.16
CA PHE A 24 2.52 33.97 18.83
C PHE A 24 3.01 33.76 17.40
N SER A 25 4.31 33.46 17.22
CA SER A 25 4.91 33.17 15.90
C SER A 25 5.18 31.68 15.67
N ILE A 26 4.49 30.77 16.39
CA ILE A 26 4.79 29.33 16.33
C ILE A 26 4.00 28.50 15.32
N PRO A 27 2.77 28.86 14.83
CA PRO A 27 2.04 27.95 13.95
C PRO A 27 2.56 27.88 12.50
N ILE A 28 3.33 28.85 12.01
CA ILE A 28 3.75 28.89 10.60
C ILE A 28 4.90 27.91 10.32
N ILE A 29 5.82 27.70 11.27
CA ILE A 29 6.98 26.82 11.08
C ILE A 29 6.56 25.35 11.04
N ILE A 30 5.59 24.93 11.87
CA ILE A 30 5.09 23.54 11.88
C ILE A 30 4.36 23.20 10.58
N SER A 31 3.59 24.14 10.03
CA SER A 31 2.89 23.95 8.75
C SER A 31 3.84 23.81 7.56
N ILE A 32 4.95 24.55 7.54
CA ILE A 32 5.96 24.47 6.47
C ILE A 32 6.72 23.15 6.53
N LEU A 33 7.04 22.67 7.73
CA LEU A 33 7.76 21.40 7.91
C LEU A 33 6.90 20.19 7.47
N SER A 34 5.63 20.17 7.85
CA SER A 34 4.69 19.11 7.45
C SER A 34 4.47 19.07 5.93
N PHE A 35 4.43 20.22 5.29
CA PHE A 35 4.27 20.33 3.84
C PHE A 35 5.53 19.83 3.10
N SER A 36 6.73 20.15 3.59
CA SER A 36 8.01 19.71 3.02
C SER A 36 8.20 18.18 3.11
N LEU A 37 7.80 17.57 4.23
CA LEU A 37 7.85 16.12 4.43
C LEU A 37 6.91 15.39 3.45
N SER A 38 5.71 15.90 3.23
CA SER A 38 4.74 15.30 2.29
C SER A 38 5.25 15.30 0.84
N PHE A 39 5.98 16.35 0.42
CA PHE A 39 6.61 16.39 -0.91
C PHE A 39 7.74 15.38 -1.06
N ALA A 40 8.57 15.20 -0.02
CA ALA A 40 9.69 14.27 -0.08
C ALA A 40 9.25 12.81 -0.22
N GLN A 41 8.19 12.42 0.48
CA GLN A 41 7.59 11.08 0.43
C GLN A 41 7.01 10.76 -0.95
N GLN A 42 6.27 11.71 -1.51
CA GLN A 42 5.66 11.55 -2.84
C GLN A 42 6.74 11.46 -3.92
N ASP A 43 7.86 12.18 -3.78
CA ASP A 43 9.00 12.12 -4.71
C ASP A 43 9.64 10.72 -4.74
N ILE A 44 9.77 10.03 -3.58
CA ILE A 44 10.29 8.67 -3.52
C ILE A 44 9.39 7.70 -4.31
N ILE A 45 8.08 7.77 -4.10
CA ILE A 45 7.11 6.92 -4.81
C ILE A 45 7.11 7.22 -6.30
N ASP A 46 7.17 8.49 -6.69
CA ASP A 46 7.20 8.92 -8.09
C ASP A 46 8.43 8.40 -8.81
N LYS A 47 9.60 8.47 -8.17
CA LYS A 47 10.85 7.91 -8.69
C LYS A 47 10.77 6.39 -8.79
N ALA A 48 10.23 5.70 -7.78
CA ALA A 48 10.05 4.25 -7.80
C ALA A 48 9.13 3.80 -8.96
N ILE A 49 8.03 4.51 -9.20
CA ILE A 49 7.13 4.26 -10.34
C ILE A 49 7.84 4.52 -11.66
N ALA A 50 8.65 5.59 -11.74
CA ALA A 50 9.39 5.94 -12.95
C ALA A 50 10.44 4.88 -13.30
N VAL A 51 11.28 4.46 -12.33
CA VAL A 51 12.34 3.46 -12.58
C VAL A 51 11.76 2.08 -12.85
N SER A 52 10.66 1.71 -12.21
CA SER A 52 9.95 0.46 -12.51
C SER A 52 9.22 0.48 -13.85
N GLY A 53 8.95 1.65 -14.42
CA GLY A 53 8.19 1.82 -15.66
C GLY A 53 6.72 1.44 -15.55
N THR A 54 6.20 1.21 -14.34
CA THR A 54 4.83 0.72 -14.10
C THR A 54 3.76 1.75 -14.48
N GLU A 55 4.10 3.02 -14.62
CA GLU A 55 3.20 4.07 -15.16
C GLU A 55 2.61 3.69 -16.54
N LYS A 56 3.35 2.94 -17.36
CA LYS A 56 2.89 2.44 -18.66
C LYS A 56 1.65 1.55 -18.55
N LEU A 57 1.47 0.91 -17.40
CA LEU A 57 0.34 0.00 -17.16
C LEU A 57 -1.01 0.73 -17.02
N LYS A 58 -1.03 2.04 -16.85
CA LYS A 58 -2.27 2.83 -16.89
C LYS A 58 -2.99 2.73 -18.23
N ASN A 59 -2.24 2.48 -19.32
CA ASN A 59 -2.79 2.23 -20.65
C ASN A 59 -2.04 1.05 -21.28
N ALA A 60 -2.39 -0.18 -20.85
CA ALA A 60 -1.73 -1.39 -21.30
C ALA A 60 -2.64 -2.62 -21.26
N LYS A 61 -2.19 -3.66 -21.97
CA LYS A 61 -2.62 -5.05 -21.79
C LYS A 61 -1.43 -5.84 -21.25
N ALA A 62 -1.67 -6.71 -20.29
CA ALA A 62 -0.68 -7.65 -19.81
C ALA A 62 -1.33 -9.04 -19.63
N SER A 63 -0.49 -10.06 -19.66
CA SER A 63 -0.88 -11.41 -19.27
C SER A 63 0.27 -12.09 -18.56
N PHE A 64 -0.04 -12.98 -17.63
CA PHE A 64 0.94 -13.79 -16.91
C PHE A 64 0.25 -15.01 -16.29
N ASP A 65 1.06 -16.01 -15.97
CA ASP A 65 0.62 -17.16 -15.20
C ASP A 65 1.08 -16.99 -13.75
N PHE A 66 0.18 -17.24 -12.81
CA PHE A 66 0.48 -17.26 -11.39
C PHE A 66 -0.25 -18.43 -10.72
N ARG A 67 0.51 -19.36 -10.12
CA ARG A 67 0.02 -20.64 -9.61
C ARG A 67 -0.71 -21.39 -10.74
N ASP A 68 -1.94 -21.84 -10.48
CA ASP A 68 -2.74 -22.63 -11.40
C ASP A 68 -3.67 -21.77 -12.29
N TYR A 69 -3.42 -20.47 -12.33
CA TYR A 69 -4.27 -19.53 -13.05
C TYR A 69 -3.49 -18.73 -14.08
N GLN A 70 -4.14 -18.48 -15.20
CA GLN A 70 -3.75 -17.47 -16.16
C GLN A 70 -4.48 -16.17 -15.84
N TYR A 71 -3.75 -15.07 -15.83
CA TYR A 71 -4.27 -13.73 -15.59
C TYR A 71 -4.12 -12.87 -16.83
N THR A 72 -5.15 -12.05 -17.10
CA THR A 72 -5.05 -10.96 -18.06
C THR A 72 -5.43 -9.65 -17.41
N TYR A 73 -4.71 -8.62 -17.79
CA TYR A 73 -4.86 -7.25 -17.34
C TYR A 73 -5.08 -6.37 -18.57
N LYS A 74 -6.10 -5.52 -18.53
CA LYS A 74 -6.33 -4.49 -19.51
C LYS A 74 -6.77 -3.23 -18.81
N ARG A 75 -6.06 -2.16 -19.07
CA ARG A 75 -6.41 -0.83 -18.56
C ARG A 75 -6.27 0.20 -19.66
N ASN A 76 -7.24 1.11 -19.75
CA ASN A 76 -7.21 2.21 -20.70
C ASN A 76 -8.15 3.32 -20.23
N GLN A 77 -7.62 4.54 -20.03
CA GLN A 77 -8.41 5.73 -19.68
C GLN A 77 -9.36 5.51 -18.47
N GLY A 78 -8.84 4.91 -17.39
CA GLY A 78 -9.61 4.64 -16.17
C GLY A 78 -10.54 3.43 -16.23
N ARG A 79 -10.78 2.86 -17.42
CA ARG A 79 -11.50 1.59 -17.56
C ARG A 79 -10.54 0.44 -17.38
N PHE A 80 -10.98 -0.60 -16.66
CA PHE A 80 -10.18 -1.81 -16.49
C PHE A 80 -11.01 -3.08 -16.73
N GLU A 81 -10.30 -4.13 -17.10
CA GLU A 81 -10.78 -5.49 -17.19
C GLU A 81 -9.66 -6.43 -16.76
N TYR A 82 -9.87 -7.14 -15.66
CA TYR A 82 -8.97 -8.14 -15.13
C TYR A 82 -9.64 -9.49 -15.24
N THR A 83 -8.95 -10.45 -15.84
CA THR A 83 -9.49 -11.79 -16.02
C THR A 83 -8.59 -12.79 -15.31
N ARG A 84 -9.20 -13.79 -14.67
CA ARG A 84 -8.51 -14.96 -14.13
C ARG A 84 -9.16 -16.21 -14.71
N ILE A 85 -8.35 -17.06 -15.33
CA ILE A 85 -8.78 -18.32 -15.92
C ILE A 85 -8.08 -19.46 -15.20
N GLY A 86 -8.81 -20.47 -14.78
CA GLY A 86 -8.30 -21.69 -14.17
C GLY A 86 -9.21 -22.87 -14.44
N LYS A 87 -8.88 -24.03 -13.88
CA LYS A 87 -9.66 -25.25 -14.02
C LYS A 87 -10.04 -25.83 -12.67
N LYS A 88 -11.22 -26.42 -12.58
CA LYS A 88 -11.59 -27.30 -11.46
C LYS A 88 -10.82 -28.62 -11.55
N GLY A 89 -10.89 -29.42 -10.48
CA GLY A 89 -10.29 -30.76 -10.45
C GLY A 89 -10.81 -31.70 -11.53
N ASP A 90 -12.03 -31.49 -12.04
CA ASP A 90 -12.64 -32.22 -13.14
C ASP A 90 -12.25 -31.68 -14.54
N GLY A 91 -11.37 -30.70 -14.61
CA GLY A 91 -10.92 -30.05 -15.84
C GLY A 91 -11.84 -28.93 -16.36
N THR A 92 -13.01 -28.71 -15.74
CA THR A 92 -13.95 -27.64 -16.12
C THR A 92 -13.30 -26.26 -15.97
N GLU A 93 -13.35 -25.45 -17.04
CA GLU A 93 -12.82 -24.08 -17.00
C GLU A 93 -13.66 -23.18 -16.08
N ILE A 94 -12.96 -22.35 -15.33
CA ILE A 94 -13.54 -21.24 -14.56
C ILE A 94 -12.89 -19.96 -15.06
N ARG A 95 -13.72 -18.96 -15.35
CA ARG A 95 -13.25 -17.64 -15.77
C ARG A 95 -13.94 -16.56 -14.95
N ASP A 96 -13.14 -15.77 -14.21
CA ASP A 96 -13.58 -14.56 -13.52
C ASP A 96 -13.22 -13.35 -14.37
N VAL A 97 -14.15 -12.43 -14.53
CA VAL A 97 -13.94 -11.14 -15.20
C VAL A 97 -14.34 -10.02 -14.26
N TYR A 98 -13.35 -9.22 -13.82
CA TYR A 98 -13.55 -8.09 -12.93
C TYR A 98 -13.33 -6.77 -13.69
N THR A 99 -14.31 -5.89 -13.62
CA THR A 99 -14.33 -4.61 -14.32
C THR A 99 -14.80 -3.49 -13.40
N ASN A 100 -14.86 -2.25 -13.90
CA ASN A 100 -15.50 -1.13 -13.20
C ASN A 100 -17.00 -1.36 -12.83
N LYS A 101 -17.62 -2.43 -13.34
CA LYS A 101 -19.03 -2.80 -13.06
C LYS A 101 -19.19 -3.93 -12.03
N GLY A 102 -18.07 -4.43 -11.48
CA GLY A 102 -18.06 -5.59 -10.58
C GLY A 102 -17.49 -6.84 -11.26
N LEU A 103 -17.60 -7.96 -10.57
CA LEU A 103 -17.08 -9.26 -11.01
C LEU A 103 -18.21 -10.17 -11.50
N VAL A 104 -17.96 -10.83 -12.61
CA VAL A 104 -18.80 -11.94 -13.10
C VAL A 104 -17.95 -13.21 -13.23
N ARG A 105 -18.58 -14.36 -13.03
CA ARG A 105 -17.95 -15.68 -13.16
C ARG A 105 -18.65 -16.52 -14.22
N TYR A 106 -17.85 -17.18 -15.01
CA TYR A 106 -18.27 -18.21 -15.95
C TYR A 106 -17.72 -19.58 -15.54
N VAL A 107 -18.50 -20.61 -15.72
CA VAL A 107 -18.11 -22.02 -15.56
C VAL A 107 -18.53 -22.75 -16.82
N ALA A 108 -17.59 -23.37 -17.55
CA ALA A 108 -17.82 -23.93 -18.88
C ALA A 108 -18.60 -22.96 -19.80
N ASP A 109 -18.14 -21.70 -19.87
CA ASP A 109 -18.73 -20.56 -20.59
C ASP A 109 -20.15 -20.14 -20.17
N THR A 110 -20.74 -20.78 -19.17
CA THR A 110 -22.05 -20.41 -18.63
C THR A 110 -21.85 -19.37 -17.50
N LEU A 111 -22.58 -18.24 -17.60
CA LEU A 111 -22.59 -17.21 -16.55
C LEU A 111 -23.25 -17.77 -15.28
N ILE A 112 -22.55 -17.67 -14.16
CA ILE A 112 -23.01 -18.19 -12.87
C ILE A 112 -23.45 -17.03 -11.97
N SER A 113 -24.64 -17.15 -11.38
CA SER A 113 -25.08 -16.23 -10.34
C SER A 113 -24.25 -16.46 -9.08
N LEU A 114 -23.69 -15.39 -8.53
CA LEU A 114 -22.90 -15.41 -7.30
C LEU A 114 -23.71 -14.82 -6.15
N THR A 115 -23.52 -15.34 -4.95
CA THR A 115 -23.93 -14.62 -3.76
C THR A 115 -22.96 -13.44 -3.52
N GLU A 116 -23.41 -12.37 -2.91
CA GLU A 116 -22.59 -11.19 -2.57
C GLU A 116 -21.28 -11.58 -1.89
N LYS A 117 -21.33 -12.48 -0.90
CA LYS A 117 -20.15 -12.99 -0.20
C LYS A 117 -19.13 -13.64 -1.14
N ARG A 118 -19.60 -14.42 -2.14
CA ARG A 118 -18.71 -15.08 -3.11
C ARG A 118 -18.16 -14.08 -4.12
N GLU A 119 -19.00 -13.17 -4.60
CA GLU A 119 -18.55 -12.11 -5.51
C GLU A 119 -17.43 -11.29 -4.87
N LYS A 120 -17.64 -10.82 -3.64
CA LYS A 120 -16.64 -10.10 -2.85
C LYS A 120 -15.34 -10.88 -2.70
N ALA A 121 -15.41 -12.15 -2.30
CA ALA A 121 -14.23 -12.99 -2.11
C ALA A 121 -13.44 -13.20 -3.42
N TYR A 122 -14.11 -13.37 -4.55
CA TYR A 122 -13.46 -13.53 -5.85
C TYR A 122 -12.89 -12.22 -6.36
N THR A 123 -13.60 -11.11 -6.16
CA THR A 123 -13.12 -9.75 -6.47
C THR A 123 -11.81 -9.47 -5.72
N ASN A 124 -11.79 -9.66 -4.40
CA ASN A 124 -10.59 -9.45 -3.59
C ASN A 124 -9.44 -10.35 -4.04
N SER A 125 -9.73 -11.61 -4.36
CA SER A 125 -8.71 -12.55 -4.84
C SER A 125 -8.11 -12.16 -6.19
N VAL A 126 -8.89 -11.66 -7.14
CA VAL A 126 -8.38 -11.18 -8.43
C VAL A 126 -7.64 -9.86 -8.26
N ASN A 127 -8.24 -8.93 -7.51
CA ASN A 127 -7.68 -7.60 -7.31
C ASN A 127 -6.32 -7.64 -6.59
N SER A 128 -6.18 -8.47 -5.54
CA SER A 128 -4.92 -8.59 -4.79
C SER A 128 -3.77 -9.09 -5.67
N VAL A 129 -4.01 -10.05 -6.58
CA VAL A 129 -2.97 -10.51 -7.50
C VAL A 129 -2.54 -9.38 -8.45
N MET A 130 -3.49 -8.62 -9.00
CA MET A 130 -3.18 -7.48 -9.87
C MET A 130 -2.47 -6.35 -9.12
N TYR A 131 -2.85 -6.10 -7.86
CA TYR A 131 -2.20 -5.12 -7.02
C TYR A 131 -0.72 -5.48 -6.81
N PHE A 132 -0.43 -6.66 -6.31
CA PHE A 132 0.94 -7.08 -6.01
C PHE A 132 1.80 -7.30 -7.26
N ALA A 133 1.22 -7.74 -8.37
CA ALA A 133 1.95 -7.96 -9.64
C ALA A 133 2.52 -6.66 -10.23
N PHE A 134 1.90 -5.52 -9.95
CA PHE A 134 2.19 -4.26 -10.61
C PHE A 134 2.57 -3.12 -9.65
N LEU A 135 3.02 -3.46 -8.44
CA LEU A 135 3.67 -2.49 -7.56
C LEU A 135 4.91 -1.89 -8.24
N PRO A 136 5.22 -0.62 -7.96
CA PRO A 136 4.58 0.31 -7.03
C PRO A 136 3.48 1.19 -7.65
N LEU A 137 2.94 0.90 -8.82
CA LEU A 137 1.97 1.74 -9.55
C LEU A 137 0.84 2.28 -8.66
N TRP A 138 0.28 1.43 -7.81
CA TRP A 138 -0.92 1.72 -7.01
C TRP A 138 -0.68 2.61 -5.80
N LEU A 139 0.58 2.88 -5.46
CA LEU A 139 0.93 3.74 -4.31
C LEU A 139 0.58 5.22 -4.55
N LYS A 140 0.06 5.56 -5.74
CA LYS A 140 -0.48 6.89 -6.08
C LYS A 140 -2.01 6.95 -6.10
N ASP A 141 -2.69 5.90 -5.70
CA ASP A 141 -4.16 5.92 -5.65
C ASP A 141 -4.66 6.91 -4.59
N PRO A 142 -5.78 7.62 -4.83
CA PRO A 142 -6.26 8.67 -3.93
C PRO A 142 -6.60 8.20 -2.51
N ALA A 143 -6.87 6.90 -2.34
CA ALA A 143 -7.12 6.29 -1.04
C ALA A 143 -5.84 6.02 -0.23
N VAL A 144 -4.67 6.05 -0.86
CA VAL A 144 -3.38 5.77 -0.22
C VAL A 144 -2.96 6.91 0.68
N ILE A 145 -2.55 6.59 1.91
CA ILE A 145 -1.92 7.48 2.86
C ILE A 145 -0.45 7.05 2.98
N VAL A 146 0.45 7.97 2.73
CA VAL A 146 1.90 7.75 2.71
C VAL A 146 2.52 8.36 3.95
N GLU A 147 3.38 7.62 4.64
CA GLU A 147 4.12 8.08 5.80
C GLU A 147 5.59 7.66 5.68
N ASP A 148 6.49 8.62 5.76
CA ASP A 148 7.93 8.36 5.76
C ASP A 148 8.37 7.85 7.14
N GLN A 149 8.95 6.67 7.16
CA GLN A 149 9.52 6.06 8.36
C GLN A 149 11.05 6.27 8.42
N GLY A 150 11.59 7.17 7.59
CA GLY A 150 13.00 7.45 7.51
C GLY A 150 13.77 6.40 6.70
N ARG A 151 14.96 6.09 7.15
CA ARG A 151 15.83 5.12 6.48
C ARG A 151 16.06 3.90 7.35
N SER A 152 16.21 2.75 6.71
CA SER A 152 16.65 1.51 7.36
C SER A 152 17.71 0.81 6.53
N VAL A 153 18.46 -0.07 7.16
CA VAL A 153 19.48 -0.90 6.49
C VAL A 153 19.01 -2.34 6.51
N ILE A 154 19.05 -3.01 5.35
CA ILE A 154 18.76 -4.44 5.21
C ILE A 154 19.89 -5.07 4.42
N LYS A 155 20.53 -6.10 4.97
CA LYS A 155 21.69 -6.77 4.37
C LYS A 155 22.82 -5.80 3.96
N GLY A 156 23.07 -4.78 4.78
CA GLY A 156 24.09 -3.77 4.54
C GLY A 156 23.78 -2.74 3.47
N LYS A 157 22.58 -2.73 2.91
CA LYS A 157 22.09 -1.79 1.90
C LYS A 157 21.07 -0.83 2.52
N GLU A 158 21.17 0.47 2.20
CA GLU A 158 20.30 1.52 2.77
C GLU A 158 19.05 1.72 1.92
N TYR A 159 17.90 1.89 2.59
CA TYR A 159 16.58 2.04 1.98
C TYR A 159 15.79 3.19 2.58
N TYR A 160 14.95 3.85 1.77
CA TYR A 160 13.82 4.62 2.26
C TYR A 160 12.75 3.65 2.73
N LYS A 161 12.29 3.77 3.98
CA LYS A 161 11.21 2.98 4.55
C LYS A 161 9.92 3.79 4.53
N ILE A 162 8.94 3.33 3.79
CA ILE A 162 7.67 4.01 3.60
C ILE A 162 6.54 3.15 4.14
N ARG A 163 5.74 3.73 5.04
CA ARG A 163 4.51 3.13 5.54
C ARG A 163 3.33 3.57 4.68
N ILE A 164 2.47 2.63 4.34
CA ILE A 164 1.25 2.85 3.58
C ILE A 164 0.07 2.33 4.39
N THR A 165 -0.93 3.18 4.53
CA THR A 165 -2.27 2.86 5.02
C THR A 165 -3.31 3.38 4.03
N PHE A 166 -4.58 3.11 4.25
CA PHE A 166 -5.63 3.50 3.33
C PHE A 166 -6.75 4.25 4.05
N LYS A 167 -7.33 5.21 3.34
CA LYS A 167 -8.60 5.82 3.74
C LYS A 167 -9.69 4.76 3.66
N GLN A 168 -10.68 4.81 4.54
CA GLN A 168 -11.84 3.94 4.46
C GLN A 168 -12.60 4.15 3.14
N GLU A 169 -12.76 5.42 2.72
CA GLU A 169 -13.35 5.75 1.43
C GLU A 169 -12.35 5.46 0.29
N GLY A 170 -12.68 4.51 -0.56
CA GLY A 170 -11.85 4.07 -1.68
C GLY A 170 -10.75 3.06 -1.34
N GLY A 171 -10.51 2.76 -0.07
CA GLY A 171 -9.49 1.80 0.38
C GLY A 171 -9.86 0.33 0.18
N GLY A 172 -11.10 0.05 -0.23
CA GLY A 172 -11.57 -1.33 -0.41
C GLY A 172 -11.93 -2.00 0.91
N ASP A 173 -12.11 -3.32 0.87
CA ASP A 173 -12.52 -4.11 2.03
C ASP A 173 -11.42 -4.28 3.09
N ASP A 174 -10.17 -4.24 2.66
CA ASP A 174 -8.98 -4.47 3.48
C ASP A 174 -8.26 -3.12 3.79
N PHE A 175 -9.02 -2.01 3.91
CA PHE A 175 -8.47 -0.67 4.16
C PHE A 175 -7.73 -0.56 5.50
N GLU A 176 -7.97 -1.45 6.45
CA GLU A 176 -7.27 -1.52 7.73
C GLU A 176 -5.87 -2.11 7.61
N ASP A 177 -5.55 -2.76 6.47
CA ASP A 177 -4.24 -3.35 6.25
C ASP A 177 -3.15 -2.29 6.24
N VAL A 178 -2.00 -2.64 6.80
CA VAL A 178 -0.83 -1.77 6.88
C VAL A 178 0.31 -2.38 6.08
N PHE A 179 0.96 -1.56 5.27
CA PHE A 179 2.08 -1.97 4.45
C PHE A 179 3.34 -1.19 4.78
N LEU A 180 4.49 -1.83 4.61
CA LEU A 180 5.81 -1.21 4.63
C LEU A 180 6.51 -1.54 3.31
N TYR A 181 7.15 -0.55 2.73
CA TYR A 181 7.93 -0.69 1.50
C TYR A 181 9.34 -0.17 1.71
N TRP A 182 10.32 -0.84 1.13
CA TRP A 182 11.72 -0.43 1.15
C TRP A 182 12.19 -0.16 -0.27
N PHE A 183 12.49 1.11 -0.52
CA PHE A 183 13.01 1.60 -1.79
C PHE A 183 14.50 1.92 -1.64
N ASP A 184 15.33 1.38 -2.52
CA ASP A 184 16.77 1.65 -2.52
C ASP A 184 17.03 3.17 -2.61
N VAL A 185 17.98 3.67 -1.81
CA VAL A 185 18.29 5.13 -1.80
C VAL A 185 19.01 5.59 -3.05
N LYS A 186 19.61 4.70 -3.85
CA LYS A 186 20.39 5.03 -5.03
C LYS A 186 19.58 5.01 -6.30
N ASP A 187 18.78 3.94 -6.50
CA ASP A 187 18.07 3.71 -7.75
C ASP A 187 16.54 3.62 -7.62
N TYR A 188 16.02 3.73 -6.38
CA TYR A 188 14.58 3.68 -6.06
C TYR A 188 13.90 2.36 -6.44
N SER A 189 14.64 1.29 -6.65
CA SER A 189 14.07 -0.06 -6.80
C SER A 189 13.34 -0.47 -5.52
N MET A 190 12.21 -1.16 -5.66
CA MET A 190 11.47 -1.72 -4.53
C MET A 190 11.95 -3.15 -4.27
N ASP A 191 12.89 -3.31 -3.32
CA ASP A 191 13.51 -4.61 -3.06
C ASP A 191 12.76 -5.42 -2.00
N TYR A 192 12.05 -4.75 -1.07
CA TYR A 192 11.30 -5.40 -0.02
C TYR A 192 9.93 -4.75 0.16
N LEU A 193 8.99 -5.56 0.62
CA LEU A 193 7.72 -5.10 1.15
C LEU A 193 7.26 -5.99 2.30
N ALA A 194 6.50 -5.43 3.23
CA ALA A 194 5.79 -6.18 4.25
C ALA A 194 4.36 -5.71 4.35
N TYR A 195 3.48 -6.58 4.86
CA TYR A 195 2.13 -6.18 5.17
C TYR A 195 1.58 -6.95 6.37
N LYS A 196 0.77 -6.23 7.14
CA LYS A 196 -0.04 -6.77 8.22
C LYS A 196 -1.50 -6.68 7.80
N TYR A 197 -2.18 -7.82 7.81
CA TYR A 197 -3.58 -7.94 7.40
C TYR A 197 -4.44 -8.42 8.56
N PHE A 198 -5.71 -8.00 8.56
CA PHE A 198 -6.64 -8.25 9.67
C PHE A 198 -7.77 -9.20 9.28
N THR A 199 -7.92 -9.55 8.02
CA THR A 199 -8.92 -10.51 7.56
C THR A 199 -8.66 -11.93 8.10
N GLY A 200 -9.72 -12.65 8.43
CA GLY A 200 -9.65 -14.01 8.96
C GLY A 200 -8.97 -14.07 10.33
N LYS A 201 -7.82 -14.75 10.42
CA LYS A 201 -7.01 -14.85 11.63
C LYS A 201 -5.94 -13.77 11.73
N GLY A 202 -5.90 -12.85 10.77
CA GLY A 202 -4.85 -11.87 10.65
C GLY A 202 -3.46 -12.48 10.44
N GLY A 203 -2.46 -11.64 10.28
CA GLY A 203 -1.07 -12.07 10.19
C GLY A 203 -0.19 -11.05 9.51
N MET A 204 1.10 -11.41 9.38
CA MET A 204 2.11 -10.59 8.74
C MET A 204 2.80 -11.37 7.65
N ARG A 205 3.27 -10.67 6.63
CA ARG A 205 4.13 -11.21 5.57
C ARG A 205 5.25 -10.23 5.32
N PHE A 206 6.40 -10.79 4.99
CA PHE A 206 7.55 -10.05 4.47
C PHE A 206 7.94 -10.63 3.12
N ARG A 207 8.19 -9.79 2.14
CA ARG A 207 8.57 -10.23 0.79
C ARG A 207 9.90 -9.64 0.40
N GLU A 208 10.82 -10.50 -0.01
CA GLU A 208 12.10 -10.15 -0.60
C GLU A 208 11.99 -10.33 -2.12
N ALA A 209 12.24 -9.27 -2.88
CA ALA A 209 12.21 -9.32 -4.33
C ALA A 209 13.41 -10.08 -4.88
N TYR A 210 13.20 -10.85 -5.94
CA TYR A 210 14.25 -11.50 -6.71
C TYR A 210 13.82 -11.65 -8.16
N ASN A 211 14.71 -12.12 -9.02
CA ASN A 211 14.43 -12.37 -10.44
C ASN A 211 13.79 -11.15 -11.13
N GLN A 212 14.36 -9.97 -10.88
CA GLN A 212 13.92 -8.75 -11.55
C GLN A 212 14.22 -8.83 -13.04
N ARG A 213 13.24 -8.48 -13.86
CA ARG A 213 13.34 -8.53 -15.32
C ARG A 213 12.53 -7.43 -15.97
N ASN A 214 13.06 -6.88 -17.04
CA ASN A 214 12.36 -5.87 -17.84
C ASN A 214 11.50 -6.55 -18.90
N VAL A 215 10.20 -6.30 -18.85
CA VAL A 215 9.23 -6.77 -19.83
C VAL A 215 8.61 -5.56 -20.54
N ASN A 216 9.11 -5.26 -21.72
CA ASN A 216 8.66 -4.13 -22.54
C ASN A 216 8.71 -2.77 -21.81
N GLY A 217 9.78 -2.55 -21.03
CA GLY A 217 10.03 -1.33 -20.27
C GLY A 217 9.25 -1.21 -18.97
N VAL A 218 8.75 -2.34 -18.44
CA VAL A 218 8.19 -2.47 -17.09
C VAL A 218 9.01 -3.51 -16.34
N VAL A 219 9.47 -3.16 -15.16
CA VAL A 219 10.16 -4.10 -14.26
C VAL A 219 9.14 -5.00 -13.59
N ILE A 220 9.33 -6.30 -13.78
CA ILE A 220 8.58 -7.36 -13.11
C ILE A 220 9.53 -8.13 -12.21
N GLN A 221 9.08 -8.49 -11.04
CA GLN A 221 9.88 -9.22 -10.07
C GLN A 221 9.08 -10.32 -9.41
N ASP A 222 9.78 -11.35 -8.96
CA ASP A 222 9.25 -12.42 -8.15
C ASP A 222 9.61 -12.17 -6.68
N TYR A 223 8.97 -12.90 -5.75
CA TYR A 223 9.22 -12.69 -4.32
C TYR A 223 9.39 -14.00 -3.58
N ARG A 224 10.36 -14.02 -2.65
CA ARG A 224 10.33 -14.93 -1.51
C ARG A 224 9.31 -14.36 -0.53
N ASN A 225 8.30 -15.13 -0.20
CA ASN A 225 7.23 -14.73 0.70
C ASN A 225 7.44 -15.40 2.06
N LEU A 226 7.74 -14.60 3.06
CA LEU A 226 8.09 -15.04 4.40
C LEU A 226 7.00 -14.68 5.41
N GLN A 227 6.97 -15.42 6.51
CA GLN A 227 6.11 -15.16 7.65
C GLN A 227 6.90 -15.28 8.97
N PRO A 228 6.43 -14.68 10.08
CA PRO A 228 7.01 -14.91 11.39
C PRO A 228 7.03 -16.41 11.77
N LYS A 229 8.17 -16.90 12.29
CA LYS A 229 8.28 -18.25 12.87
C LYS A 229 7.36 -18.40 14.10
N ILE A 230 7.19 -17.31 14.87
CA ILE A 230 6.28 -17.24 16.04
C ILE A 230 5.25 -16.16 15.74
N LYS A 231 3.98 -16.52 15.74
CA LYS A 231 2.88 -15.70 15.21
C LYS A 231 2.78 -14.30 15.82
N ASP A 232 2.97 -14.12 17.10
CA ASP A 232 2.77 -12.85 17.81
C ASP A 232 4.07 -12.30 18.45
N GLY A 233 5.23 -12.78 17.98
CA GLY A 233 6.54 -12.46 18.58
C GLY A 233 7.31 -11.32 17.92
N ILE A 234 6.73 -10.63 16.92
CA ILE A 234 7.43 -9.63 16.11
C ILE A 234 6.61 -8.35 16.09
N ASP A 235 7.28 -7.22 16.35
CA ASP A 235 6.74 -5.90 16.05
C ASP A 235 6.73 -5.71 14.52
N PHE A 236 5.58 -5.37 13.97
CA PHE A 236 5.44 -5.17 12.54
C PHE A 236 6.31 -4.01 12.03
N ASP A 237 6.46 -2.98 12.84
CA ASP A 237 7.26 -1.80 12.44
C ASP A 237 8.77 -2.08 12.44
N GLU A 238 9.20 -3.22 12.98
CA GLU A 238 10.59 -3.69 12.98
C GLU A 238 10.77 -5.04 12.27
N ILE A 239 9.85 -5.40 11.37
CA ILE A 239 9.86 -6.71 10.70
C ILE A 239 11.12 -6.97 9.87
N GLU A 240 11.79 -5.92 9.36
CA GLU A 240 13.08 -6.04 8.70
C GLU A 240 14.18 -6.52 9.64
N LYS A 241 14.16 -6.12 10.92
CA LYS A 241 15.09 -6.63 11.92
C LYS A 241 14.84 -8.11 12.21
N ALA A 242 13.56 -8.51 12.24
CA ALA A 242 13.19 -9.91 12.37
C ALA A 242 13.67 -10.75 11.18
N PHE A 243 13.66 -10.19 9.97
CA PHE A 243 14.22 -10.81 8.78
C PHE A 243 15.73 -11.00 8.90
N GLU A 244 16.48 -9.98 9.31
CA GLU A 244 17.94 -10.07 9.49
C GLU A 244 18.35 -11.03 10.61
N ASN A 245 17.54 -11.15 11.67
CA ASN A 245 17.77 -12.05 12.80
C ASN A 245 17.24 -13.48 12.59
N ASP A 246 16.93 -13.87 11.36
CA ASP A 246 16.39 -15.19 11.00
C ASP A 246 15.13 -15.59 11.80
N GLN A 247 14.29 -14.63 12.14
CA GLN A 247 13.03 -14.87 12.86
C GLN A 247 11.82 -15.09 11.91
N LEU A 248 12.07 -14.99 10.60
CA LEU A 248 11.10 -15.28 9.55
C LEU A 248 11.42 -16.61 8.88
N GLU A 249 10.40 -17.31 8.41
CA GLU A 249 10.51 -18.53 7.60
C GLU A 249 9.86 -18.34 6.22
N GLU A 250 10.38 -19.00 5.21
CA GLU A 250 9.80 -18.96 3.87
C GLU A 250 8.52 -19.78 3.81
N LEU A 251 7.41 -19.09 3.51
CA LEU A 251 6.10 -19.71 3.33
C LEU A 251 5.91 -20.21 1.90
N SER A 252 6.38 -19.45 0.90
CA SER A 252 6.21 -19.77 -0.52
C SER A 252 7.03 -18.86 -1.43
N LEU A 253 7.22 -19.29 -2.67
CA LEU A 253 7.70 -18.45 -3.75
C LEU A 253 6.51 -17.86 -4.53
N ILE A 254 6.58 -16.58 -4.82
CA ILE A 254 5.62 -15.87 -5.67
C ILE A 254 6.32 -15.59 -6.99
N GLN A 255 5.93 -16.30 -8.04
CA GLN A 255 6.56 -16.24 -9.35
C GLN A 255 5.51 -15.91 -10.41
N LEU A 256 5.76 -14.86 -11.18
CA LEU A 256 4.96 -14.51 -12.35
C LEU A 256 5.64 -15.12 -13.59
N LYS A 257 4.97 -16.09 -14.23
CA LYS A 257 5.50 -16.79 -15.40
C LYS A 257 4.88 -16.26 -16.68
N ASN A 258 5.56 -16.42 -17.80
CA ASN A 258 5.05 -16.10 -19.15
C ASN A 258 4.52 -14.66 -19.28
N VAL A 259 5.14 -13.71 -18.56
CA VAL A 259 4.68 -12.32 -18.53
C VAL A 259 4.83 -11.67 -19.91
N LYS A 260 3.74 -11.10 -20.39
CA LYS A 260 3.68 -10.29 -21.62
C LYS A 260 3.02 -8.96 -21.31
N ILE A 261 3.59 -7.86 -21.78
CA ILE A 261 3.04 -6.51 -21.60
C ILE A 261 3.03 -5.82 -22.95
N LYS A 262 1.93 -5.15 -23.29
CA LYS A 262 1.78 -4.32 -24.48
C LYS A 262 1.10 -3.01 -24.11
N THR A 263 1.78 -1.90 -24.31
CA THR A 263 1.19 -0.57 -24.14
C THR A 263 0.12 -0.30 -25.17
N ILE A 264 -0.92 0.42 -24.78
CA ILE A 264 -1.97 0.92 -25.66
C ILE A 264 -1.62 2.39 -25.95
N PRO A 265 -1.43 2.78 -27.22
CA PRO A 265 -1.19 4.19 -27.56
C PRO A 265 -2.29 5.08 -26.99
N LYS A 266 -1.92 6.25 -26.50
CA LYS A 266 -2.92 7.31 -26.24
C LYS A 266 -3.52 7.74 -27.57
N PRO A 267 -4.83 7.92 -27.67
CA PRO A 267 -5.45 8.46 -28.89
C PRO A 267 -4.97 9.87 -29.18
#